data_22e814fc096bf87aea105e4adaff108c
#
_entry.id   22e814fc096bf87aea105e4adaff108c
#
_cell.length_a   1.000
_cell.length_b   1.000
_cell.length_c   1.000
_cell.angle_alpha   90.00
_cell.angle_beta   90.00
_cell.angle_gamma   90.00
#
_symmetry.space_group_name_H-M   'P 1'
#
loop_
_entity.id
_entity.type
_entity.pdbx_description
1 polymer ?
#
loop_
_entity_poly.entity_id
_entity_poly.type
_entity_poly.pdbx_seq_one_letter_code
_entity_poly.pdbx_strand_id
1 'polypeptide(L)'
;GNMLYSAAGSGTMDEYMAKGLIENLNYDKNLLCLHRDYYMTAGWKRLLKVELAAKRPVLYGGTSTSGGHAFVCDGYDKDGLFHINWGWGGAANGFFELDVLNPYIKTYSGFSYGQDMIIGFQKPTEASEPYLSLNVNSVNVDRPSISQGDSLGIEYALQLDASSEKELELALGVFTGDSLSKIVYEEKGVISPAVVSPSFLWKTDPLYLDPGLYGLRALYRVSGEKEWRELTPSRVRNNEIHLLATDSLIEVISYADEYTGTRSVYSEESLVVGGSNVLCTVIRNESAYERNPMIVFMAHSLSTGEYTDLSIEGAYFQSGEEKEVRTQIKVNLSPGRYVLAAYSVVSDGVYFIKGTEVFVTVEGVPTGIHPLAVDDKLRVLAGEGRLSVSFTSPLHEAYLYDVSGRLCSTGVMNGTGSVLSTAGLSGGIYVLKVRLEQGWAEKKIVL
;
A
#
# COMPACT_ATOMS: atom_id res chain seq x y z
N GLY A 1 -25.50 16.08 1.58
CA GLY A 1 -24.33 15.24 1.42
C GLY A 1 -23.12 15.63 2.28
N ASN A 2 -23.25 16.50 3.29
CA ASN A 2 -22.16 16.89 4.20
C ASN A 2 -20.83 17.23 3.48
N MET A 3 -20.92 17.91 2.33
CA MET A 3 -19.74 18.29 1.55
C MET A 3 -18.88 19.28 2.32
N LEU A 4 -17.61 18.95 2.50
CA LEU A 4 -16.58 19.84 3.03
C LEU A 4 -15.96 20.62 1.86
N TYR A 5 -15.99 21.93 1.93
CA TYR A 5 -15.46 22.83 0.91
C TYR A 5 -14.18 23.50 1.38
N SER A 6 -13.14 23.47 0.55
CA SER A 6 -11.90 24.20 0.81
C SER A 6 -11.30 24.74 -0.49
N ALA A 7 -10.32 25.64 -0.37
CA ALA A 7 -9.59 26.16 -1.53
C ALA A 7 -8.74 25.09 -2.25
N ALA A 8 -8.36 24.02 -1.55
CA ALA A 8 -7.56 22.93 -2.09
C ALA A 8 -8.41 21.81 -2.70
N GLY A 9 -9.72 21.80 -2.45
CA GLY A 9 -10.63 20.76 -2.95
C GLY A 9 -11.89 20.67 -2.11
N SER A 10 -12.83 19.88 -2.57
CA SER A 10 -14.09 19.60 -1.87
C SER A 10 -14.33 18.10 -1.85
N GLY A 11 -14.78 17.58 -0.73
CA GLY A 11 -14.99 16.16 -0.56
C GLY A 11 -16.12 15.83 0.42
N THR A 12 -16.62 14.62 0.33
CA THR A 12 -17.58 14.03 1.28
C THR A 12 -17.32 12.54 1.35
N MET A 13 -17.84 11.90 2.37
CA MET A 13 -17.91 10.44 2.43
C MET A 13 -19.11 9.95 1.62
N ASP A 14 -18.99 8.82 0.93
CA ASP A 14 -20.00 8.30 0.03
C ASP A 14 -21.26 7.84 0.79
N GLU A 15 -21.15 7.47 2.06
CA GLU A 15 -22.29 7.20 2.94
C GLU A 15 -23.15 8.45 3.17
N TYR A 16 -22.53 9.62 3.35
CA TYR A 16 -23.27 10.87 3.44
C TYR A 16 -23.90 11.26 2.12
N MET A 17 -23.28 10.88 1.00
CA MET A 17 -23.85 11.07 -0.33
C MET A 17 -25.07 10.17 -0.50
N ALA A 18 -24.97 8.86 -0.20
CA ALA A 18 -26.07 7.92 -0.25
C ALA A 18 -27.25 8.40 0.60
N LYS A 19 -27.00 8.79 1.85
CA LYS A 19 -28.01 9.36 2.74
C LYS A 19 -28.66 10.62 2.14
N GLY A 20 -27.87 11.53 1.60
CA GLY A 20 -28.37 12.76 0.97
C GLY A 20 -29.24 12.50 -0.26
N LEU A 21 -28.93 11.46 -1.05
CA LEU A 21 -29.74 11.03 -2.19
C LEU A 21 -31.12 10.52 -1.75
N ILE A 22 -31.16 9.71 -0.69
CA ILE A 22 -32.42 9.22 -0.12
C ILE A 22 -33.24 10.36 0.45
N GLU A 23 -32.68 11.14 1.37
CA GLU A 23 -33.42 12.16 2.14
C GLU A 23 -33.84 13.38 1.33
N ASN A 24 -33.05 13.80 0.34
CA ASN A 24 -33.26 15.07 -0.36
C ASN A 24 -33.64 14.92 -1.83
N LEU A 25 -33.32 13.78 -2.46
CA LEU A 25 -33.56 13.55 -3.89
C LEU A 25 -34.53 12.42 -4.17
N ASN A 26 -35.17 11.89 -3.12
CA ASN A 26 -36.20 10.85 -3.20
C ASN A 26 -35.74 9.60 -3.99
N TYR A 27 -34.51 9.13 -3.72
CA TYR A 27 -34.07 7.81 -4.14
C TYR A 27 -34.60 6.72 -3.19
N ASP A 28 -34.50 5.46 -3.64
CA ASP A 28 -34.94 4.32 -2.85
C ASP A 28 -34.20 4.23 -1.50
N LYS A 29 -34.92 3.86 -0.45
CA LYS A 29 -34.39 3.72 0.93
C LYS A 29 -33.30 2.65 1.08
N ASN A 30 -33.21 1.71 0.13
CA ASN A 30 -32.21 0.64 0.09
C ASN A 30 -30.96 1.02 -0.73
N LEU A 31 -30.84 2.28 -1.17
CA LEU A 31 -29.59 2.81 -1.74
C LEU A 31 -28.51 2.77 -0.65
N LEU A 32 -27.35 2.18 -0.97
CA LEU A 32 -26.35 1.81 0.01
C LEU A 32 -24.94 2.02 -0.53
N CYS A 33 -24.03 2.57 0.28
CA CYS A 33 -22.61 2.58 0.04
C CYS A 33 -21.98 1.29 0.53
N LEU A 34 -21.13 0.68 -0.31
CA LEU A 34 -20.36 -0.52 -0.01
C LEU A 34 -18.88 -0.23 -0.19
N HIS A 35 -18.04 -0.78 0.68
CA HIS A 35 -16.58 -0.64 0.62
C HIS A 35 -15.96 -1.93 0.12
N ARG A 36 -15.09 -1.83 -0.90
CA ARG A 36 -14.49 -2.97 -1.56
C ARG A 36 -13.67 -3.87 -0.63
N ASP A 37 -13.06 -3.29 0.38
CA ASP A 37 -12.20 -4.03 1.31
C ASP A 37 -12.95 -5.11 2.09
N TYR A 38 -14.28 -5.04 2.16
CA TYR A 38 -15.13 -6.05 2.79
C TYR A 38 -15.61 -7.14 1.82
N TYR A 39 -15.11 -7.17 0.57
CA TYR A 39 -15.58 -8.09 -0.46
C TYR A 39 -14.43 -8.74 -1.20
N MET A 40 -14.55 -10.02 -1.50
CA MET A 40 -13.70 -10.69 -2.47
C MET A 40 -13.98 -10.16 -3.88
N THR A 41 -12.97 -10.12 -4.75
CA THR A 41 -13.09 -9.53 -6.10
C THR A 41 -14.25 -10.11 -6.92
N ALA A 42 -14.44 -11.43 -6.87
CA ALA A 42 -15.52 -12.06 -7.62
C ALA A 42 -16.91 -11.60 -7.13
N GLY A 43 -17.09 -11.48 -5.81
CA GLY A 43 -18.32 -10.96 -5.18
C GLY A 43 -18.58 -9.51 -5.57
N TRP A 44 -17.55 -8.67 -5.49
CA TRP A 44 -17.61 -7.26 -5.86
C TRP A 44 -18.00 -7.05 -7.32
N LYS A 45 -17.29 -7.73 -8.24
CA LYS A 45 -17.61 -7.68 -9.68
C LYS A 45 -19.02 -8.20 -9.98
N ARG A 46 -19.48 -9.23 -9.24
CA ARG A 46 -20.84 -9.75 -9.39
C ARG A 46 -21.90 -8.73 -8.97
N LEU A 47 -21.72 -8.06 -7.81
CA LEU A 47 -22.64 -7.01 -7.35
C LEU A 47 -22.76 -5.90 -8.38
N LEU A 48 -21.64 -5.40 -8.88
CA LEU A 48 -21.60 -4.36 -9.90
C LEU A 48 -22.34 -4.79 -11.18
N LYS A 49 -22.09 -6.02 -11.65
CA LYS A 49 -22.80 -6.59 -12.82
C LYS A 49 -24.31 -6.72 -12.59
N VAL A 50 -24.76 -7.06 -11.40
CA VAL A 50 -26.18 -7.14 -11.04
C VAL A 50 -26.84 -5.74 -11.17
N GLU A 51 -26.21 -4.71 -10.65
CA GLU A 51 -26.70 -3.34 -10.78
C GLU A 51 -26.79 -2.90 -12.26
N LEU A 52 -25.71 -3.10 -13.00
CA LEU A 52 -25.65 -2.71 -14.42
C LEU A 52 -26.65 -3.49 -15.30
N ALA A 53 -26.84 -4.79 -15.04
CA ALA A 53 -27.85 -5.60 -15.73
C ALA A 53 -29.27 -5.12 -15.43
N ALA A 54 -29.51 -4.60 -14.22
CA ALA A 54 -30.76 -3.98 -13.83
C ALA A 54 -30.90 -2.53 -14.35
N LYS A 55 -29.96 -2.06 -15.20
CA LYS A 55 -29.90 -0.71 -15.77
C LYS A 55 -29.77 0.39 -14.70
N ARG A 56 -29.08 0.09 -13.63
CA ARG A 56 -28.73 1.04 -12.57
C ARG A 56 -27.23 1.34 -12.67
N PRO A 57 -26.82 2.48 -13.25
CA PRO A 57 -25.45 2.93 -13.18
C PRO A 57 -25.03 3.11 -11.72
N VAL A 58 -23.79 2.83 -11.43
CA VAL A 58 -23.23 2.84 -10.07
C VAL A 58 -22.32 4.04 -9.91
N LEU A 59 -22.53 4.83 -8.87
CA LEU A 59 -21.52 5.78 -8.43
C LEU A 59 -20.40 4.98 -7.78
N TYR A 60 -19.19 5.15 -8.31
CA TYR A 60 -18.03 4.41 -7.91
C TYR A 60 -16.91 5.36 -7.49
N GLY A 61 -16.21 5.03 -6.45
CA GLY A 61 -15.09 5.80 -5.91
C GLY A 61 -13.80 5.00 -5.86
N GLY A 62 -12.71 5.72 -5.74
CA GLY A 62 -11.41 5.15 -5.50
C GLY A 62 -10.37 6.21 -5.19
N THR A 63 -9.27 5.76 -4.65
CA THR A 63 -8.15 6.62 -4.25
C THR A 63 -6.90 6.25 -5.03
N SER A 64 -6.15 7.27 -5.43
CA SER A 64 -4.83 7.19 -6.03
C SER A 64 -3.81 7.88 -5.12
N THR A 65 -2.53 7.82 -5.46
CA THR A 65 -1.47 8.59 -4.78
C THR A 65 -1.66 10.12 -4.85
N SER A 66 -2.49 10.59 -5.79
CA SER A 66 -2.82 12.02 -5.96
C SER A 66 -4.14 12.45 -5.32
N GLY A 67 -4.89 11.53 -4.71
CA GLY A 67 -6.16 11.80 -4.04
C GLY A 67 -7.31 10.91 -4.50
N GLY A 68 -8.47 11.09 -3.87
CA GLY A 68 -9.70 10.37 -4.20
C GLY A 68 -10.46 10.98 -5.36
N HIS A 69 -11.22 10.15 -6.08
CA HIS A 69 -12.12 10.58 -7.15
C HIS A 69 -13.37 9.72 -7.18
N ALA A 70 -14.52 10.35 -7.41
CA ALA A 70 -15.79 9.68 -7.63
C ALA A 70 -16.17 9.78 -9.12
N PHE A 71 -16.62 8.68 -9.69
CA PHE A 71 -16.97 8.54 -11.10
C PHE A 71 -18.13 7.58 -11.27
N VAL A 72 -18.60 7.38 -12.49
CA VAL A 72 -19.75 6.51 -12.77
C VAL A 72 -19.27 5.26 -13.52
N CYS A 73 -19.65 4.10 -13.00
CA CYS A 73 -19.59 2.84 -13.73
C CYS A 73 -20.96 2.58 -14.36
N ASP A 74 -21.05 2.56 -15.68
CA ASP A 74 -22.32 2.47 -16.42
C ASP A 74 -22.42 1.30 -17.39
N GLY A 75 -21.40 0.44 -17.46
CA GLY A 75 -21.41 -0.72 -18.33
C GLY A 75 -20.29 -1.72 -18.04
N TYR A 76 -20.34 -2.85 -18.71
CA TYR A 76 -19.25 -3.83 -18.75
C TYR A 76 -19.27 -4.56 -20.12
N ASP A 77 -18.11 -5.06 -20.53
CA ASP A 77 -17.95 -5.82 -21.75
C ASP A 77 -17.94 -7.34 -21.54
N LYS A 78 -17.77 -8.08 -22.64
CA LYS A 78 -17.67 -9.55 -22.62
C LYS A 78 -16.39 -10.07 -21.99
N ASP A 79 -15.34 -9.26 -21.94
CA ASP A 79 -14.02 -9.63 -21.43
C ASP A 79 -13.91 -9.32 -19.91
N GLY A 80 -14.98 -8.73 -19.33
CA GLY A 80 -15.09 -8.46 -17.90
C GLY A 80 -14.55 -7.11 -17.46
N LEU A 81 -14.20 -6.26 -18.43
CA LEU A 81 -13.84 -4.87 -18.18
C LEU A 81 -15.10 -4.02 -17.93
N PHE A 82 -14.98 -3.00 -17.09
CA PHE A 82 -16.07 -2.11 -16.74
C PHE A 82 -15.91 -0.75 -17.40
N HIS A 83 -17.01 -0.23 -17.97
CA HIS A 83 -17.01 1.09 -18.58
C HIS A 83 -17.10 2.15 -17.49
N ILE A 84 -16.13 3.06 -17.50
CA ILE A 84 -16.00 4.15 -16.56
C ILE A 84 -16.17 5.49 -17.25
N ASN A 85 -17.09 6.28 -16.72
CA ASN A 85 -17.25 7.69 -17.04
C ASN A 85 -16.63 8.52 -15.92
N TRP A 86 -15.46 9.07 -16.18
CA TRP A 86 -14.67 9.81 -15.19
C TRP A 86 -15.26 11.19 -14.81
N GLY A 87 -16.29 11.65 -15.51
CA GLY A 87 -16.87 12.98 -15.26
C GLY A 87 -16.04 14.14 -15.81
N TRP A 88 -15.03 13.86 -16.64
CA TRP A 88 -14.11 14.86 -17.21
C TRP A 88 -14.51 15.29 -18.65
N GLY A 89 -15.81 15.52 -18.88
CA GLY A 89 -16.31 15.89 -20.21
C GLY A 89 -16.07 14.84 -21.29
N GLY A 90 -15.99 13.56 -20.90
CA GLY A 90 -15.74 12.42 -21.78
C GLY A 90 -14.26 12.08 -21.94
N ALA A 91 -13.35 12.88 -21.39
CA ALA A 91 -11.93 12.57 -21.43
C ALA A 91 -11.61 11.30 -20.63
N ALA A 92 -10.79 10.42 -21.19
CA ALA A 92 -10.38 9.13 -20.64
C ALA A 92 -11.51 8.13 -20.37
N ASN A 93 -12.77 8.39 -20.75
CA ASN A 93 -13.82 7.39 -20.64
C ASN A 93 -13.46 6.13 -21.45
N GLY A 94 -13.77 4.96 -20.90
CA GLY A 94 -13.44 3.70 -21.54
C GLY A 94 -13.65 2.50 -20.63
N PHE A 95 -13.11 1.35 -21.04
CA PHE A 95 -13.21 0.09 -20.34
C PHE A 95 -11.94 -0.18 -19.52
N PHE A 96 -12.11 -0.49 -18.24
CA PHE A 96 -11.02 -0.66 -17.29
C PHE A 96 -11.19 -1.94 -16.46
N GLU A 97 -10.06 -2.53 -16.07
CA GLU A 97 -10.01 -3.50 -14.98
C GLU A 97 -10.14 -2.74 -13.65
N LEU A 98 -11.07 -3.17 -12.78
CA LEU A 98 -11.34 -2.48 -11.51
C LEU A 98 -10.14 -2.44 -10.57
N ASP A 99 -9.23 -3.40 -10.69
CA ASP A 99 -8.04 -3.47 -9.86
C ASP A 99 -6.93 -2.52 -10.31
N VAL A 100 -7.10 -1.87 -11.47
CA VAL A 100 -6.13 -0.92 -12.04
C VAL A 100 -6.70 0.49 -12.08
N LEU A 101 -7.88 0.69 -12.67
CA LEU A 101 -8.60 1.98 -12.80
C LEU A 101 -7.68 3.17 -13.08
N ASN A 102 -6.76 3.00 -14.04
CA ASN A 102 -5.78 4.02 -14.38
C ASN A 102 -6.16 4.74 -15.69
N PRO A 103 -6.71 5.97 -15.63
CA PRO A 103 -7.02 6.77 -16.80
C PRO A 103 -5.79 7.41 -17.45
N TYR A 104 -4.62 7.34 -16.81
CA TYR A 104 -3.40 8.03 -17.23
C TYR A 104 -2.37 7.05 -17.79
N ILE A 105 -2.18 7.05 -19.10
CA ILE A 105 -1.24 6.13 -19.79
C ILE A 105 0.22 6.31 -19.34
N LYS A 106 0.55 7.43 -18.71
CA LYS A 106 1.93 7.79 -18.34
C LYS A 106 2.23 7.68 -16.83
N THR A 107 1.27 7.28 -16.02
CA THR A 107 1.46 7.13 -14.58
C THR A 107 1.18 5.70 -14.17
N TYR A 108 1.85 5.23 -13.12
CA TYR A 108 1.64 3.89 -12.56
C TYR A 108 0.54 3.86 -11.48
N SER A 109 0.05 5.04 -11.09
CA SER A 109 -1.00 5.17 -10.07
C SER A 109 -2.37 5.31 -10.69
N GLY A 110 -3.28 4.43 -10.33
CA GLY A 110 -4.70 4.48 -10.66
C GLY A 110 -5.55 4.64 -9.40
N PHE A 111 -6.87 4.70 -9.56
CA PHE A 111 -7.85 4.76 -8.45
C PHE A 111 -8.15 3.34 -7.94
N SER A 112 -7.12 2.59 -7.59
CA SER A 112 -7.17 1.15 -7.36
C SER A 112 -7.32 0.74 -5.88
N TYR A 113 -7.21 1.67 -4.94
CA TYR A 113 -7.37 1.39 -3.51
C TYR A 113 -8.43 2.27 -2.86
N GLY A 114 -8.89 1.87 -1.65
CA GLY A 114 -9.98 2.56 -0.96
C GLY A 114 -11.22 2.69 -1.83
N GLN A 115 -11.51 1.67 -2.63
CA GLN A 115 -12.64 1.70 -3.56
C GLN A 115 -13.95 1.49 -2.82
N ASP A 116 -14.96 2.21 -3.26
CA ASP A 116 -16.34 2.09 -2.81
C ASP A 116 -17.32 2.19 -3.98
N MET A 117 -18.56 1.83 -3.73
CA MET A 117 -19.65 2.00 -4.68
C MET A 117 -20.97 2.25 -3.98
N ILE A 118 -21.80 3.09 -4.57
CA ILE A 118 -23.19 3.25 -4.15
C ILE A 118 -24.07 2.46 -5.11
N ILE A 119 -24.82 1.50 -4.55
CA ILE A 119 -25.76 0.62 -5.27
C ILE A 119 -27.20 0.97 -4.97
N GLY A 120 -28.15 0.44 -5.76
CA GLY A 120 -29.58 0.62 -5.53
C GLY A 120 -30.16 1.89 -6.13
N PHE A 121 -29.53 2.50 -7.14
CA PHE A 121 -30.03 3.70 -7.81
C PHE A 121 -31.34 3.44 -8.55
N GLN A 122 -32.44 3.67 -7.87
CA GLN A 122 -33.79 3.56 -8.43
C GLN A 122 -34.77 4.48 -7.72
N LYS A 123 -35.96 4.64 -8.30
CA LYS A 123 -37.07 5.30 -7.65
C LYS A 123 -37.57 4.46 -6.47
N PRO A 124 -38.09 5.07 -5.40
CA PRO A 124 -38.67 4.35 -4.30
C PRO A 124 -39.71 3.31 -4.76
N THR A 125 -39.58 2.10 -4.28
CA THR A 125 -40.51 1.02 -4.57
C THR A 125 -40.65 0.09 -3.36
N GLU A 126 -41.87 -0.43 -3.12
CA GLU A 126 -42.11 -1.44 -2.09
C GLU A 126 -41.47 -2.82 -2.45
N ALA A 127 -41.23 -3.05 -3.73
CA ALA A 127 -40.58 -4.27 -4.23
C ALA A 127 -39.04 -4.24 -4.13
N SER A 128 -38.48 -3.18 -3.57
CA SER A 128 -37.04 -3.07 -3.37
C SER A 128 -36.58 -4.00 -2.26
N GLU A 129 -35.78 -4.99 -2.61
CA GLU A 129 -35.18 -5.92 -1.63
C GLU A 129 -33.95 -5.26 -0.97
N PRO A 130 -33.89 -5.26 0.37
CA PRO A 130 -32.73 -4.72 1.08
C PRO A 130 -31.51 -5.63 0.91
N TYR A 131 -30.38 -5.01 0.58
CA TYR A 131 -29.10 -5.71 0.63
C TYR A 131 -28.70 -5.95 2.09
N LEU A 132 -28.10 -7.12 2.37
CA LEU A 132 -27.58 -7.48 3.68
C LEU A 132 -26.31 -8.29 3.53
N SER A 133 -25.22 -7.81 4.11
CA SER A 133 -23.98 -8.55 4.32
C SER A 133 -23.40 -8.19 5.68
N LEU A 134 -22.84 -9.15 6.38
CA LEU A 134 -22.01 -8.92 7.56
C LEU A 134 -20.58 -9.36 7.24
N ASN A 135 -19.65 -8.42 7.35
CA ASN A 135 -18.29 -8.59 6.87
C ASN A 135 -17.29 -8.46 8.02
N VAL A 136 -16.16 -9.18 7.92
CA VAL A 136 -15.06 -9.08 8.89
C VAL A 136 -14.16 -7.92 8.51
N ASN A 137 -13.96 -6.96 9.43
CA ASN A 137 -12.98 -5.90 9.29
C ASN A 137 -11.66 -6.27 9.98
N SER A 138 -11.73 -6.79 11.21
CA SER A 138 -10.56 -7.35 11.90
C SER A 138 -10.95 -8.49 12.81
N VAL A 139 -9.99 -9.37 13.09
CA VAL A 139 -10.10 -10.45 14.06
C VAL A 139 -8.79 -10.56 14.85
N ASN A 140 -8.90 -10.57 16.17
CA ASN A 140 -7.78 -10.73 17.09
C ASN A 140 -8.11 -11.83 18.12
N VAL A 141 -7.10 -12.53 18.58
CA VAL A 141 -7.22 -13.53 19.65
C VAL A 141 -6.49 -13.04 20.90
N ASP A 142 -7.01 -13.36 22.08
CA ASP A 142 -6.45 -12.90 23.35
C ASP A 142 -5.12 -13.60 23.71
N ARG A 143 -4.88 -14.79 23.14
CA ARG A 143 -3.66 -15.57 23.40
C ARG A 143 -3.35 -16.56 22.27
N PRO A 144 -2.07 -16.91 22.05
CA PRO A 144 -1.67 -17.80 20.97
C PRO A 144 -1.96 -19.27 21.23
N SER A 145 -2.27 -19.67 22.49
CA SER A 145 -2.61 -21.06 22.84
C SER A 145 -3.44 -21.12 24.11
N ILE A 146 -4.22 -22.19 24.23
CA ILE A 146 -5.02 -22.56 25.41
C ILE A 146 -4.84 -24.05 25.72
N SER A 147 -5.12 -24.46 26.98
CA SER A 147 -5.22 -25.88 27.30
C SER A 147 -6.54 -26.48 26.81
N GLN A 148 -6.59 -27.79 26.57
CA GLN A 148 -7.84 -28.48 26.32
C GLN A 148 -8.80 -28.21 27.50
N GLY A 149 -10.02 -27.79 27.18
CA GLY A 149 -11.03 -27.42 28.18
C GLY A 149 -11.02 -25.94 28.58
N ASP A 150 -10.09 -25.13 28.09
CA ASP A 150 -10.11 -23.68 28.25
C ASP A 150 -10.95 -22.99 27.18
N SER A 151 -11.31 -21.76 27.43
CA SER A 151 -12.01 -20.87 26.47
C SER A 151 -11.05 -19.92 25.82
N LEU A 152 -11.25 -19.63 24.52
CA LEU A 152 -10.50 -18.64 23.74
C LEU A 152 -11.30 -17.35 23.63
N GLY A 153 -10.65 -16.20 23.94
CA GLY A 153 -11.19 -14.87 23.72
C GLY A 153 -10.86 -14.36 22.32
N ILE A 154 -11.86 -13.81 21.64
CA ILE A 154 -11.72 -13.33 20.28
C ILE A 154 -12.40 -11.97 20.16
N GLU A 155 -11.71 -11.01 19.57
CA GLU A 155 -12.27 -9.72 19.21
C GLU A 155 -12.49 -9.65 17.70
N TYR A 156 -13.73 -9.45 17.30
CA TYR A 156 -14.11 -9.16 15.91
C TYR A 156 -14.54 -7.70 15.77
N ALA A 157 -14.00 -6.99 14.81
CA ALA A 157 -14.62 -5.78 14.28
C ALA A 157 -15.45 -6.17 13.05
N LEU A 158 -16.74 -5.86 13.09
CA LEU A 158 -17.70 -6.29 12.08
C LEU A 158 -18.32 -5.10 11.38
N GLN A 159 -18.46 -5.19 10.06
CA GLN A 159 -19.14 -4.20 9.22
C GLN A 159 -20.48 -4.76 8.74
N LEU A 160 -21.56 -4.10 9.10
CA LEU A 160 -22.88 -4.40 8.57
C LEU A 160 -23.15 -3.52 7.34
N ASP A 161 -23.29 -4.15 6.18
CA ASP A 161 -23.76 -3.50 4.96
C ASP A 161 -25.25 -3.78 4.80
N ALA A 162 -26.05 -2.82 5.24
CA ALA A 162 -27.50 -2.81 5.17
C ALA A 162 -28.04 -1.39 5.23
N SER A 163 -29.22 -1.15 4.71
CA SER A 163 -29.89 0.17 4.74
C SER A 163 -30.44 0.56 6.12
N SER A 164 -30.49 -0.37 7.07
CA SER A 164 -30.97 -0.15 8.44
C SER A 164 -30.36 -1.18 9.39
N GLU A 165 -30.46 -0.93 10.69
CA GLU A 165 -30.10 -1.89 11.73
C GLU A 165 -30.81 -3.24 11.55
N LYS A 166 -30.15 -4.31 11.99
CA LYS A 166 -30.66 -5.68 11.93
C LYS A 166 -30.50 -6.38 13.26
N GLU A 167 -31.55 -7.08 13.66
CA GLU A 167 -31.46 -8.04 14.75
C GLU A 167 -30.90 -9.35 14.21
N LEU A 168 -29.67 -9.66 14.62
CA LEU A 168 -28.89 -10.81 14.16
C LEU A 168 -28.60 -11.75 15.32
N GLU A 169 -28.55 -13.04 15.01
CA GLU A 169 -27.91 -14.04 15.85
C GLU A 169 -26.50 -14.25 15.30
N LEU A 170 -25.52 -14.17 16.20
CA LEU A 170 -24.10 -14.30 15.91
C LEU A 170 -23.56 -15.56 16.59
N ALA A 171 -22.62 -16.24 15.98
CA ALA A 171 -22.03 -17.44 16.55
C ALA A 171 -20.55 -17.61 16.17
N LEU A 172 -19.84 -18.45 16.94
CA LEU A 172 -18.57 -19.04 16.54
C LEU A 172 -18.77 -20.52 16.28
N GLY A 173 -18.38 -20.97 15.09
CA GLY A 173 -18.44 -22.38 14.69
C GLY A 173 -17.04 -22.96 14.58
N VAL A 174 -16.86 -24.17 15.11
CA VAL A 174 -15.66 -24.99 14.84
C VAL A 174 -15.92 -25.82 13.59
N PHE A 175 -14.99 -25.76 12.66
CA PHE A 175 -15.02 -26.40 11.36
C PHE A 175 -13.92 -27.46 11.22
N THR A 176 -14.25 -28.54 10.54
CA THR A 176 -13.27 -29.49 10.00
C THR A 176 -13.34 -29.42 8.49
N GLY A 177 -12.34 -28.82 7.88
CA GLY A 177 -12.42 -28.36 6.49
C GLY A 177 -13.58 -27.36 6.34
N ASP A 178 -14.50 -27.60 5.39
CA ASP A 178 -15.67 -26.75 5.15
C ASP A 178 -16.93 -27.17 5.93
N SER A 179 -16.83 -28.20 6.78
CA SER A 179 -17.98 -28.72 7.52
C SER A 179 -18.03 -28.13 8.91
N LEU A 180 -19.14 -27.47 9.26
CA LEU A 180 -19.43 -27.02 10.63
C LEU A 180 -19.58 -28.22 11.54
N SER A 181 -18.68 -28.36 12.53
CA SER A 181 -18.66 -29.46 13.48
C SER A 181 -19.51 -29.15 14.70
N LYS A 182 -19.37 -27.96 15.27
CA LYS A 182 -20.15 -27.50 16.43
C LYS A 182 -20.14 -25.98 16.53
N ILE A 183 -21.16 -25.43 17.20
CA ILE A 183 -21.19 -24.05 17.66
C ILE A 183 -20.58 -24.01 19.08
N VAL A 184 -19.71 -23.02 19.34
CA VAL A 184 -18.99 -22.84 20.61
C VAL A 184 -19.20 -21.47 21.22
N TYR A 185 -20.04 -20.64 20.62
CA TYR A 185 -20.51 -19.36 21.13
C TYR A 185 -21.75 -18.94 20.35
N GLU A 186 -22.74 -18.40 21.01
CA GLU A 186 -23.89 -17.74 20.39
C GLU A 186 -24.31 -16.52 21.19
N GLU A 187 -24.68 -15.44 20.47
CA GLU A 187 -25.35 -14.30 21.04
C GLU A 187 -26.38 -13.74 20.08
N LYS A 188 -27.30 -12.91 20.61
CA LYS A 188 -28.29 -12.20 19.84
C LYS A 188 -28.15 -10.71 20.11
N GLY A 189 -28.15 -9.91 19.05
CA GLY A 189 -28.01 -8.48 19.19
C GLY A 189 -28.52 -7.71 17.99
N VAL A 190 -28.66 -6.40 18.17
CA VAL A 190 -28.97 -5.47 17.09
C VAL A 190 -27.66 -4.84 16.63
N ILE A 191 -27.35 -4.98 15.35
CA ILE A 191 -26.20 -4.37 14.72
C ILE A 191 -26.71 -3.25 13.81
N SER A 192 -26.13 -2.07 13.97
CA SER A 192 -26.42 -0.92 13.11
C SER A 192 -25.32 -0.74 12.05
N PRO A 193 -25.67 -0.33 10.82
CA PRO A 193 -24.69 0.13 9.86
C PRO A 193 -23.91 1.30 10.47
N ALA A 194 -22.59 1.25 10.39
CA ALA A 194 -21.73 2.27 10.98
C ALA A 194 -20.58 2.62 10.04
N VAL A 195 -20.11 3.87 10.10
CA VAL A 195 -18.90 4.33 9.37
C VAL A 195 -17.65 3.68 9.96
N VAL A 196 -17.67 3.36 11.25
CA VAL A 196 -16.60 2.64 11.95
C VAL A 196 -17.17 1.32 12.44
N SER A 197 -16.53 0.23 12.07
CA SER A 197 -16.93 -1.12 12.45
C SER A 197 -16.91 -1.29 13.96
N PRO A 198 -18.03 -1.67 14.61
CA PRO A 198 -18.03 -1.94 16.03
C PRO A 198 -17.24 -3.22 16.35
N SER A 199 -16.55 -3.22 17.50
CA SER A 199 -15.85 -4.40 18.02
C SER A 199 -16.75 -5.21 18.93
N PHE A 200 -16.66 -6.54 18.80
CA PHE A 200 -17.35 -7.55 19.61
C PHE A 200 -16.31 -8.43 20.28
N LEU A 201 -16.40 -8.56 21.59
CA LEU A 201 -15.56 -9.45 22.39
C LEU A 201 -16.32 -10.74 22.67
N TRP A 202 -15.94 -11.79 22.01
CA TRP A 202 -16.53 -13.12 22.18
C TRP A 202 -15.60 -14.04 22.97
N LYS A 203 -16.18 -14.97 23.69
CA LYS A 203 -15.44 -15.99 24.42
C LYS A 203 -16.08 -17.34 24.13
N THR A 204 -15.31 -18.27 23.58
CA THR A 204 -15.82 -19.61 23.30
C THR A 204 -16.27 -20.32 24.56
N ASP A 205 -17.20 -21.25 24.44
CA ASP A 205 -17.34 -22.32 25.41
C ASP A 205 -16.01 -23.07 25.57
N PRO A 206 -15.80 -23.82 26.66
CA PRO A 206 -14.63 -24.67 26.82
C PRO A 206 -14.40 -25.56 25.59
N LEU A 207 -13.22 -25.41 24.97
CA LEU A 207 -12.86 -26.14 23.76
C LEU A 207 -12.24 -27.50 24.12
N TYR A 208 -12.89 -28.57 23.64
CA TYR A 208 -12.37 -29.93 23.64
C TYR A 208 -12.34 -30.40 22.20
N LEU A 209 -11.14 -30.55 21.65
CA LEU A 209 -10.90 -30.96 20.27
C LEU A 209 -9.97 -32.17 20.24
N ASP A 210 -10.32 -33.18 19.45
CA ASP A 210 -9.39 -34.26 19.16
C ASP A 210 -8.12 -33.72 18.47
N PRO A 211 -6.97 -34.39 18.56
CA PRO A 211 -5.78 -33.97 17.84
C PRO A 211 -6.05 -33.79 16.34
N GLY A 212 -5.77 -32.58 15.81
CA GLY A 212 -6.05 -32.26 14.41
C GLY A 212 -6.04 -30.77 14.12
N LEU A 213 -6.35 -30.42 12.86
CA LEU A 213 -6.51 -29.05 12.38
C LEU A 213 -7.98 -28.70 12.28
N TYR A 214 -8.31 -27.51 12.80
CA TYR A 214 -9.67 -26.96 12.82
C TYR A 214 -9.67 -25.52 12.37
N GLY A 215 -10.80 -25.09 11.79
CA GLY A 215 -11.10 -23.68 11.56
C GLY A 215 -12.08 -23.18 12.62
N LEU A 216 -11.89 -21.98 13.14
CA LEU A 216 -12.89 -21.29 13.95
C LEU A 216 -13.37 -20.09 13.15
N ARG A 217 -14.67 -20.08 12.80
CA ARG A 217 -15.27 -19.06 11.93
C ARG A 217 -16.46 -18.41 12.60
N ALA A 218 -16.58 -17.09 12.40
CA ALA A 218 -17.76 -16.35 12.80
C ALA A 218 -18.91 -16.58 11.82
N LEU A 219 -20.10 -16.70 12.38
CA LEU A 219 -21.33 -16.99 11.66
C LEU A 219 -22.41 -15.97 12.05
N TYR A 220 -23.37 -15.75 11.17
CA TYR A 220 -24.56 -14.98 11.47
C TYR A 220 -25.80 -15.54 10.80
N ARG A 221 -26.96 -15.21 11.35
CA ARG A 221 -28.26 -15.35 10.69
C ARG A 221 -29.21 -14.25 11.13
N VAL A 222 -30.16 -13.91 10.29
CA VAL A 222 -31.24 -13.00 10.67
C VAL A 222 -32.10 -13.72 11.71
N SER A 223 -32.50 -13.03 12.75
CA SER A 223 -33.31 -13.58 13.83
C SER A 223 -34.56 -14.28 13.30
N GLY A 224 -34.71 -15.56 13.61
CA GLY A 224 -35.78 -16.44 13.12
C GLY A 224 -35.44 -17.26 11.88
N GLU A 225 -34.32 -17.06 11.21
CA GLU A 225 -33.82 -17.96 10.17
C GLU A 225 -33.19 -19.20 10.79
N LYS A 226 -33.17 -20.31 10.03
CA LYS A 226 -32.58 -21.59 10.51
C LYS A 226 -31.13 -21.74 10.12
N GLU A 227 -30.75 -21.24 8.93
CA GLU A 227 -29.47 -21.52 8.34
C GLU A 227 -28.45 -20.46 8.79
N TRP A 228 -27.30 -20.92 9.26
CA TRP A 228 -26.14 -20.07 9.52
C TRP A 228 -25.47 -19.68 8.21
N ARG A 229 -25.02 -18.44 8.13
CA ARG A 229 -24.19 -17.91 7.06
C ARG A 229 -22.83 -17.58 7.63
N GLU A 230 -21.76 -17.92 6.94
CA GLU A 230 -20.44 -17.43 7.30
C GLU A 230 -20.37 -15.92 7.06
N LEU A 231 -19.63 -15.21 7.90
CA LEU A 231 -19.30 -13.81 7.64
C LEU A 231 -18.51 -13.73 6.35
N THR A 232 -18.79 -12.71 5.55
CA THR A 232 -18.07 -12.48 4.30
C THR A 232 -16.61 -12.14 4.62
N PRO A 233 -15.63 -12.94 4.16
CA PRO A 233 -14.23 -12.59 4.33
C PRO A 233 -13.90 -11.33 3.55
N SER A 234 -13.15 -10.42 4.16
CA SER A 234 -12.68 -9.24 3.46
C SER A 234 -11.48 -9.59 2.55
N ARG A 235 -11.15 -8.69 1.63
CA ARG A 235 -9.97 -8.84 0.76
C ARG A 235 -8.65 -8.78 1.53
N VAL A 236 -8.66 -8.19 2.71
CA VAL A 236 -7.50 -7.99 3.58
C VAL A 236 -7.55 -8.85 4.84
N ARG A 237 -8.70 -9.45 5.15
CA ARG A 237 -8.89 -10.32 6.33
C ARG A 237 -9.75 -11.53 6.01
N ASN A 238 -9.30 -12.67 6.50
CA ASN A 238 -10.07 -13.90 6.49
C ASN A 238 -10.96 -13.97 7.74
N ASN A 239 -12.10 -14.63 7.63
CA ASN A 239 -12.97 -14.95 8.78
C ASN A 239 -12.46 -16.15 9.60
N GLU A 240 -11.44 -16.84 9.15
CA GLU A 240 -11.01 -18.11 9.75
C GLU A 240 -9.79 -17.94 10.65
N ILE A 241 -9.90 -18.42 11.89
CA ILE A 241 -8.80 -18.61 12.83
C ILE A 241 -8.46 -20.11 12.79
N HIS A 242 -7.22 -20.46 12.46
CA HIS A 242 -6.80 -21.85 12.42
C HIS A 242 -6.32 -22.31 13.79
N LEU A 243 -6.79 -23.48 14.21
CA LEU A 243 -6.46 -24.10 15.46
C LEU A 243 -5.75 -25.44 15.19
N LEU A 244 -4.60 -25.66 15.83
CA LEU A 244 -3.94 -26.96 15.92
C LEU A 244 -4.21 -27.53 17.30
N ALA A 245 -5.02 -28.59 17.37
CA ALA A 245 -5.28 -29.30 18.61
C ALA A 245 -4.31 -30.48 18.80
N THR A 246 -3.82 -30.64 20.03
CA THR A 246 -3.06 -31.79 20.53
C THR A 246 -3.81 -32.40 21.72
N ASP A 247 -3.29 -33.46 22.32
CA ASP A 247 -3.94 -34.08 23.48
C ASP A 247 -4.08 -33.12 24.68
N SER A 248 -3.28 -32.08 24.79
CA SER A 248 -3.23 -31.18 25.92
C SER A 248 -3.44 -29.70 25.62
N LEU A 249 -3.11 -29.27 24.39
CA LEU A 249 -3.11 -27.86 23.97
C LEU A 249 -3.91 -27.66 22.68
N ILE A 250 -4.45 -26.44 22.54
CA ILE A 250 -5.00 -25.91 21.30
C ILE A 250 -4.21 -24.66 20.98
N GLU A 251 -3.46 -24.68 19.89
CA GLU A 251 -2.63 -23.55 19.43
C GLU A 251 -3.35 -22.77 18.33
N VAL A 252 -3.30 -21.43 18.42
CA VAL A 252 -3.78 -20.54 17.38
C VAL A 252 -2.65 -20.31 16.39
N ILE A 253 -2.86 -20.73 15.16
CA ILE A 253 -1.92 -20.50 14.08
C ILE A 253 -2.18 -19.10 13.49
N SER A 254 -1.31 -18.15 13.83
CA SER A 254 -1.33 -16.81 13.23
C SER A 254 -0.86 -16.86 11.79
N TYR A 255 -1.64 -16.30 10.86
CA TYR A 255 -1.14 -15.96 9.53
C TYR A 255 -0.41 -14.63 9.61
N ALA A 256 0.85 -14.66 10.02
CA ALA A 256 1.64 -13.45 10.10
C ALA A 256 2.08 -12.94 8.72
N ASP A 257 2.23 -13.83 7.71
CA ASP A 257 2.85 -13.51 6.45
C ASP A 257 1.95 -13.89 5.25
N GLU A 258 0.92 -13.10 4.98
CA GLU A 258 0.09 -13.28 3.77
C GLU A 258 0.88 -12.92 2.50
N TYR A 259 2.01 -12.22 2.63
CA TYR A 259 2.83 -11.76 1.51
C TYR A 259 4.31 -12.00 1.77
N THR A 260 5.02 -12.39 0.71
CA THR A 260 6.48 -12.52 0.70
C THR A 260 7.05 -11.75 -0.48
N GLY A 261 8.08 -10.96 -0.25
CA GLY A 261 8.88 -10.37 -1.31
C GLY A 261 9.79 -11.44 -1.93
N THR A 262 9.60 -11.73 -3.20
CA THR A 262 10.46 -12.65 -3.96
C THR A 262 11.60 -11.90 -4.67
N ARG A 263 11.49 -10.57 -4.71
CA ARG A 263 12.55 -9.66 -5.16
C ARG A 263 12.51 -8.39 -4.32
N SER A 264 13.68 -7.97 -3.80
CA SER A 264 13.84 -6.72 -3.06
C SER A 264 13.39 -5.51 -3.89
N VAL A 265 13.07 -4.41 -3.22
CA VAL A 265 12.80 -3.14 -3.89
C VAL A 265 14.02 -2.75 -4.75
N TYR A 266 13.76 -2.38 -5.99
CA TYR A 266 14.76 -1.88 -6.90
C TYR A 266 14.24 -0.63 -7.61
N SER A 267 15.16 0.20 -8.07
CA SER A 267 14.86 1.40 -8.86
C SER A 267 15.45 1.30 -10.26
N GLU A 268 14.81 1.95 -11.22
CA GLU A 268 15.28 1.98 -12.61
C GLU A 268 16.54 2.86 -12.75
N GLU A 269 16.69 3.87 -11.88
CA GLU A 269 17.81 4.81 -11.85
C GLU A 269 18.28 5.07 -10.42
N SER A 270 19.42 5.74 -10.26
CA SER A 270 19.92 6.18 -8.96
C SER A 270 18.95 7.15 -8.28
N LEU A 271 18.82 7.04 -6.97
CA LEU A 271 17.96 7.92 -6.17
C LEU A 271 18.68 9.24 -5.90
N VAL A 272 18.24 10.29 -6.57
CA VAL A 272 18.79 11.66 -6.42
C VAL A 272 17.71 12.57 -5.86
N VAL A 273 18.06 13.37 -4.85
CA VAL A 273 17.12 14.33 -4.21
C VAL A 273 16.42 15.21 -5.25
N GLY A 274 15.09 15.28 -5.15
CA GLY A 274 14.25 16.07 -6.07
C GLY A 274 14.02 15.42 -7.43
N GLY A 275 14.71 14.31 -7.75
CA GLY A 275 14.51 13.53 -8.98
C GLY A 275 13.22 12.72 -8.93
N SER A 276 12.76 12.31 -10.12
CA SER A 276 11.69 11.32 -10.25
C SER A 276 12.31 9.95 -10.51
N ASN A 277 11.74 8.90 -9.93
CA ASN A 277 12.19 7.53 -10.12
C ASN A 277 11.02 6.56 -10.12
N VAL A 278 11.25 5.34 -10.57
CA VAL A 278 10.29 4.23 -10.48
C VAL A 278 10.86 3.20 -9.53
N LEU A 279 10.11 2.90 -8.47
CA LEU A 279 10.40 1.79 -7.57
C LEU A 279 9.57 0.58 -7.97
N CYS A 280 10.20 -0.57 -7.94
CA CYS A 280 9.58 -1.86 -8.21
C CYS A 280 9.94 -2.86 -7.14
N THR A 281 9.05 -3.84 -6.90
CA THR A 281 9.34 -5.05 -6.13
C THR A 281 8.48 -6.18 -6.65
N VAL A 282 8.84 -7.43 -6.38
CA VAL A 282 7.99 -8.58 -6.72
C VAL A 282 7.47 -9.19 -5.44
N ILE A 283 6.16 -9.31 -5.34
CA ILE A 283 5.46 -9.80 -4.15
C ILE A 283 4.63 -11.02 -4.54
N ARG A 284 4.65 -12.03 -3.68
CA ARG A 284 3.81 -13.21 -3.75
C ARG A 284 2.73 -13.15 -2.69
N ASN A 285 1.50 -13.49 -3.06
CA ASN A 285 0.41 -13.77 -2.13
C ASN A 285 0.52 -15.21 -1.64
N GLU A 286 0.89 -15.41 -0.38
CA GLU A 286 1.01 -16.74 0.23
C GLU A 286 -0.32 -17.29 0.75
N SER A 287 -1.39 -16.46 0.73
CA SER A 287 -2.70 -16.89 1.23
C SER A 287 -3.44 -17.80 0.23
N ALA A 288 -4.36 -18.60 0.76
CA ALA A 288 -5.25 -19.45 -0.05
C ALA A 288 -6.33 -18.63 -0.81
N TYR A 289 -6.39 -17.30 -0.60
CA TYR A 289 -7.41 -16.42 -1.15
C TYR A 289 -6.80 -15.31 -2.01
N GLU A 290 -7.60 -14.76 -2.90
CA GLU A 290 -7.25 -13.52 -3.59
C GLU A 290 -7.15 -12.35 -2.59
N ARG A 291 -6.26 -11.42 -2.86
CA ARG A 291 -5.98 -10.27 -2.01
C ARG A 291 -5.87 -8.98 -2.82
N ASN A 292 -6.23 -7.87 -2.18
CA ASN A 292 -6.08 -6.54 -2.75
C ASN A 292 -5.51 -5.56 -1.70
N PRO A 293 -4.24 -5.75 -1.28
CA PRO A 293 -3.61 -4.86 -0.32
C PRO A 293 -3.35 -3.48 -0.91
N MET A 294 -3.25 -2.49 -0.04
CA MET A 294 -2.46 -1.30 -0.31
C MET A 294 -1.01 -1.61 0.01
N ILE A 295 -0.13 -1.39 -0.95
CA ILE A 295 1.31 -1.56 -0.80
C ILE A 295 1.95 -0.18 -0.64
N VAL A 296 2.60 0.05 0.48
CA VAL A 296 3.36 1.28 0.76
C VAL A 296 4.84 1.00 0.57
N PHE A 297 5.50 1.81 -0.26
CA PHE A 297 6.95 1.83 -0.31
C PHE A 297 7.46 2.85 0.70
N MET A 298 8.30 2.40 1.63
CA MET A 298 8.83 3.23 2.70
C MET A 298 10.35 3.27 2.66
N ALA A 299 10.91 4.40 3.08
CA ALA A 299 12.33 4.59 3.33
C ALA A 299 12.57 4.72 4.84
N HIS A 300 13.45 3.88 5.38
CA HIS A 300 13.93 3.97 6.76
C HIS A 300 15.35 4.54 6.75
N SER A 301 15.54 5.71 7.35
CA SER A 301 16.84 6.37 7.46
C SER A 301 17.76 5.64 8.43
N LEU A 302 18.94 5.22 7.98
CA LEU A 302 19.92 4.59 8.84
C LEU A 302 20.61 5.55 9.83
N SER A 303 20.50 6.87 9.58
CA SER A 303 21.11 7.88 10.43
C SER A 303 20.17 8.45 11.50
N THR A 304 18.87 8.60 11.18
CA THR A 304 17.88 9.20 12.09
C THR A 304 16.92 8.18 12.67
N GLY A 305 16.79 6.98 12.07
CA GLY A 305 15.79 5.97 12.44
C GLY A 305 14.37 6.32 11.98
N GLU A 306 14.19 7.41 11.24
CA GLU A 306 12.87 7.85 10.77
C GLU A 306 12.40 7.07 9.56
N TYR A 307 11.09 6.82 9.50
CA TYR A 307 10.40 6.25 8.36
C TYR A 307 9.72 7.35 7.54
N THR A 308 9.82 7.22 6.23
CA THR A 308 9.17 8.14 5.27
C THR A 308 8.42 7.32 4.23
N ASP A 309 7.14 7.60 4.08
CA ASP A 309 6.31 7.02 3.02
C ASP A 309 6.74 7.64 1.67
N LEU A 310 7.03 6.79 0.70
CA LEU A 310 7.42 7.23 -0.64
C LEU A 310 6.24 7.19 -1.60
N SER A 311 5.39 6.16 -1.48
CA SER A 311 4.18 6.00 -2.30
C SER A 311 3.27 4.93 -1.71
N ILE A 312 2.01 4.95 -2.17
CA ILE A 312 0.98 3.96 -1.82
C ILE A 312 0.34 3.48 -3.12
N GLU A 313 0.33 2.15 -3.34
CA GLU A 313 -0.24 1.53 -4.53
C GLU A 313 -1.24 0.43 -4.16
N GLY A 314 -2.37 0.39 -4.84
CA GLY A 314 -3.29 -0.74 -4.77
C GLY A 314 -2.79 -1.89 -5.66
N ALA A 315 -2.80 -3.11 -5.15
CA ALA A 315 -2.40 -4.28 -5.92
C ALA A 315 -3.36 -5.44 -5.69
N TYR A 316 -3.80 -6.07 -6.78
CA TYR A 316 -4.62 -7.27 -6.73
C TYR A 316 -3.76 -8.50 -6.99
N PHE A 317 -3.93 -9.52 -6.16
CA PHE A 317 -3.25 -10.81 -6.28
C PHE A 317 -4.27 -11.95 -6.23
N GLN A 318 -4.14 -12.90 -7.13
CA GLN A 318 -4.79 -14.20 -6.98
C GLN A 318 -4.07 -15.01 -5.88
N SER A 319 -4.70 -16.09 -5.41
CA SER A 319 -4.05 -17.04 -4.50
C SER A 319 -2.75 -17.58 -5.11
N GLY A 320 -1.64 -17.48 -4.38
CA GLY A 320 -0.33 -17.95 -4.82
C GLY A 320 0.30 -17.13 -5.96
N GLU A 321 -0.34 -16.06 -6.41
CA GLU A 321 0.20 -15.23 -7.50
C GLU A 321 1.44 -14.46 -7.04
N GLU A 322 2.43 -14.45 -7.94
CA GLU A 322 3.62 -13.61 -7.85
C GLU A 322 3.52 -12.50 -8.89
N LYS A 323 3.66 -11.24 -8.43
CA LYS A 323 3.43 -10.07 -9.27
C LYS A 323 4.39 -8.94 -8.95
N GLU A 324 4.83 -8.24 -10.00
CA GLU A 324 5.56 -6.99 -9.85
C GLU A 324 4.62 -5.85 -9.47
N VAL A 325 4.96 -5.14 -8.39
CA VAL A 325 4.33 -3.89 -7.97
C VAL A 325 5.27 -2.75 -8.29
N ARG A 326 4.77 -1.74 -9.01
CA ARG A 326 5.53 -0.60 -9.51
C ARG A 326 4.88 0.70 -9.04
N THR A 327 5.71 1.68 -8.72
CA THR A 327 5.26 3.01 -8.36
C THR A 327 6.21 4.09 -8.86
N GLN A 328 5.67 5.24 -9.22
CA GLN A 328 6.47 6.42 -9.54
C GLN A 328 6.57 7.30 -8.30
N ILE A 329 7.79 7.66 -7.93
CA ILE A 329 8.07 8.52 -6.79
C ILE A 329 8.77 9.80 -7.22
N LYS A 330 8.63 10.84 -6.37
CA LYS A 330 9.55 11.96 -6.30
C LYS A 330 10.43 11.78 -5.08
N VAL A 331 11.75 11.80 -5.25
CA VAL A 331 12.70 11.56 -4.16
C VAL A 331 12.76 12.78 -3.25
N ASN A 332 11.90 12.83 -2.25
CA ASN A 332 11.84 13.91 -1.23
C ASN A 332 12.61 13.54 0.06
N LEU A 333 13.59 12.66 -0.07
CA LEU A 333 14.48 12.25 1.02
C LEU A 333 15.71 13.15 1.08
N SER A 334 16.30 13.31 2.28
CA SER A 334 17.62 13.94 2.43
C SER A 334 18.72 13.02 1.89
N PRO A 335 19.87 13.56 1.48
CA PRO A 335 21.00 12.72 1.11
C PRO A 335 21.42 11.83 2.27
N GLY A 336 21.64 10.53 2.03
CA GLY A 336 21.97 9.58 3.09
C GLY A 336 21.76 8.12 2.71
N ARG A 337 21.95 7.26 3.68
CA ARG A 337 21.72 5.81 3.54
C ARG A 337 20.38 5.42 4.13
N TYR A 338 19.67 4.59 3.39
CA TYR A 338 18.31 4.15 3.73
C TYR A 338 18.15 2.63 3.51
N VAL A 339 17.21 2.05 4.21
CA VAL A 339 16.58 0.78 3.81
C VAL A 339 15.28 1.14 3.13
N LEU A 340 15.09 0.72 1.88
CA LEU A 340 13.79 0.73 1.21
C LEU A 340 13.13 -0.63 1.40
N ALA A 341 11.83 -0.64 1.65
CA ALA A 341 11.04 -1.86 1.72
C ALA A 341 9.58 -1.59 1.33
N ALA A 342 8.86 -2.65 0.99
CA ALA A 342 7.42 -2.59 0.79
C ALA A 342 6.67 -3.09 2.05
N TYR A 343 5.53 -2.49 2.31
CA TYR A 343 4.65 -2.82 3.43
C TYR A 343 3.23 -3.00 2.93
N SER A 344 2.47 -3.92 3.50
CA SER A 344 1.03 -4.01 3.29
C SER A 344 0.30 -3.19 4.33
N VAL A 345 -0.69 -2.40 3.90
CA VAL A 345 -1.58 -1.65 4.79
C VAL A 345 -2.89 -2.39 4.90
N VAL A 346 -3.31 -2.64 6.11
CA VAL A 346 -4.60 -3.22 6.47
C VAL A 346 -5.25 -2.35 7.57
N SER A 347 -6.53 -2.59 7.84
CA SER A 347 -7.31 -1.74 8.77
C SER A 347 -6.70 -1.56 10.17
N ASP A 348 -5.89 -2.51 10.63
CA ASP A 348 -5.29 -2.53 11.96
C ASP A 348 -3.79 -2.22 11.98
N GLY A 349 -3.18 -1.91 10.83
CA GLY A 349 -1.77 -1.53 10.82
C GLY A 349 -1.06 -1.59 9.47
N VAL A 350 0.24 -1.38 9.55
CA VAL A 350 1.18 -1.43 8.44
C VAL A 350 2.16 -2.56 8.72
N TYR A 351 2.22 -3.56 7.84
CA TYR A 351 2.99 -4.78 8.03
C TYR A 351 4.09 -4.90 6.99
N PHE A 352 5.30 -5.06 7.45
CA PHE A 352 6.48 -5.26 6.62
C PHE A 352 6.37 -6.53 5.77
N ILE A 353 6.62 -6.41 4.47
CA ILE A 353 6.69 -7.55 3.55
C ILE A 353 8.12 -8.04 3.49
N LYS A 354 8.42 -9.12 4.20
CA LYS A 354 9.74 -9.72 4.29
C LYS A 354 10.26 -10.11 2.90
N GLY A 355 11.54 -9.81 2.63
CA GLY A 355 12.21 -10.09 1.35
C GLY A 355 12.15 -8.93 0.35
N THR A 356 11.48 -7.82 0.70
CA THR A 356 11.46 -6.61 -0.13
C THR A 356 12.53 -5.60 0.23
N GLU A 357 13.22 -5.75 1.34
CA GLU A 357 14.23 -4.81 1.85
C GLU A 357 15.47 -4.71 0.96
N VAL A 358 15.97 -3.48 0.82
CA VAL A 358 17.23 -3.17 0.12
C VAL A 358 17.90 -1.95 0.74
N PHE A 359 19.23 -1.99 0.84
CA PHE A 359 20.03 -0.86 1.26
C PHE A 359 20.36 0.04 0.07
N VAL A 360 20.05 1.31 0.17
CA VAL A 360 20.29 2.30 -0.90
C VAL A 360 20.98 3.54 -0.35
N THR A 361 21.60 4.30 -1.26
CA THR A 361 22.09 5.64 -0.99
C THR A 361 21.27 6.64 -1.80
N VAL A 362 20.73 7.65 -1.13
CA VAL A 362 20.11 8.81 -1.78
C VAL A 362 21.20 9.87 -1.96
N GLU A 363 21.46 10.22 -3.20
CA GLU A 363 22.47 11.22 -3.57
C GLU A 363 21.89 12.62 -3.48
N GLY A 364 22.72 13.59 -3.04
CA GLY A 364 22.37 15.00 -3.10
C GLY A 364 22.20 15.48 -4.55
N VAL A 365 21.44 16.56 -4.74
CA VAL A 365 21.37 17.21 -6.07
C VAL A 365 22.80 17.53 -6.51
N PRO A 366 23.24 17.05 -7.67
CA PRO A 366 24.54 17.43 -8.17
C PRO A 366 24.58 18.95 -8.33
N THR A 367 25.29 19.66 -7.44
CA THR A 367 25.56 21.06 -7.62
C THR A 367 26.53 21.19 -8.78
N GLY A 368 25.97 21.27 -9.96
CA GLY A 368 26.56 21.49 -11.28
C GLY A 368 28.07 21.30 -11.40
N ILE A 369 28.50 20.10 -11.59
CA ILE A 369 29.69 19.55 -12.28
C ILE A 369 29.77 18.12 -11.79
N HIS A 370 29.37 17.13 -12.62
CA HIS A 370 29.61 15.71 -12.31
C HIS A 370 31.13 15.51 -12.28
N PRO A 371 31.76 15.12 -11.16
CA PRO A 371 33.12 14.62 -11.22
C PRO A 371 33.01 13.34 -12.04
N LEU A 372 33.73 13.27 -13.16
CA LEU A 372 34.00 12.01 -13.80
C LEU A 372 34.54 11.09 -12.72
N ALA A 373 34.01 9.86 -12.61
CA ALA A 373 34.62 8.83 -11.80
C ALA A 373 36.08 8.74 -12.26
N VAL A 374 36.95 9.40 -11.55
CA VAL A 374 38.37 9.43 -11.88
C VAL A 374 38.89 8.13 -11.31
N ASP A 375 38.87 7.17 -12.17
CA ASP A 375 39.64 5.96 -12.08
C ASP A 375 41.05 6.30 -11.56
N ASP A 376 41.78 5.36 -10.96
CA ASP A 376 43.13 5.49 -10.36
C ASP A 376 44.24 6.16 -11.21
N LYS A 377 43.84 6.81 -12.31
CA LYS A 377 44.74 7.43 -13.32
C LYS A 377 45.10 8.89 -13.01
N LEU A 378 44.36 9.60 -12.14
CA LEU A 378 44.76 10.93 -11.69
C LEU A 378 45.78 10.81 -10.58
N ARG A 379 47.04 10.96 -10.92
CA ARG A 379 48.16 10.94 -9.95
C ARG A 379 48.34 12.31 -9.38
N VAL A 380 48.41 12.38 -8.06
CA VAL A 380 48.67 13.62 -7.32
C VAL A 380 49.83 13.38 -6.36
N LEU A 381 50.84 14.24 -6.45
CA LEU A 381 52.01 14.19 -5.56
C LEU A 381 52.13 15.57 -4.87
N ALA A 382 52.10 15.55 -3.55
CA ALA A 382 52.32 16.73 -2.72
C ALA A 382 53.80 16.73 -2.22
N GLY A 383 54.45 17.90 -2.28
CA GLY A 383 55.80 18.06 -1.75
C GLY A 383 56.24 19.53 -1.84
N GLU A 384 57.08 19.97 -0.89
CA GLU A 384 57.77 21.28 -0.78
C GLU A 384 56.99 22.49 -1.33
N GLY A 385 55.79 22.73 -0.84
CA GLY A 385 54.96 23.85 -1.23
C GLY A 385 54.35 23.77 -2.63
N ARG A 386 54.26 22.57 -3.22
CA ARG A 386 53.69 22.30 -4.55
C ARG A 386 52.86 21.05 -4.57
N LEU A 387 51.82 21.07 -5.41
CA LEU A 387 51.00 19.94 -5.73
C LEU A 387 51.15 19.65 -7.24
N SER A 388 51.79 18.53 -7.57
CA SER A 388 51.92 18.06 -8.94
C SER A 388 50.80 17.09 -9.28
N VAL A 389 50.07 17.41 -10.34
CA VAL A 389 48.93 16.65 -10.84
C VAL A 389 49.24 16.14 -12.23
N SER A 390 49.01 14.86 -12.50
CA SER A 390 49.17 14.27 -13.83
C SER A 390 48.05 13.30 -14.16
N PHE A 391 47.72 13.25 -15.46
CA PHE A 391 46.68 12.37 -15.99
C PHE A 391 47.14 11.72 -17.32
N THR A 392 46.41 10.75 -17.80
CA THR A 392 46.73 10.02 -19.04
C THR A 392 46.36 10.80 -20.32
N SER A 393 45.51 11.84 -20.22
CA SER A 393 45.12 12.75 -21.30
C SER A 393 45.39 14.20 -20.89
N PRO A 394 45.33 15.16 -21.83
CA PRO A 394 45.60 16.56 -21.53
C PRO A 394 44.72 17.14 -20.42
N LEU A 395 45.35 17.93 -19.54
CA LEU A 395 44.69 18.73 -18.52
C LEU A 395 44.52 20.15 -19.06
N HIS A 396 43.30 20.66 -18.97
CA HIS A 396 42.96 22.02 -19.46
C HIS A 396 42.98 23.05 -18.35
N GLU A 397 42.53 22.70 -17.15
CA GLU A 397 42.44 23.55 -15.98
C GLU A 397 42.66 22.74 -14.70
N ALA A 398 43.25 23.38 -13.68
CA ALA A 398 43.40 22.76 -12.36
C ALA A 398 43.26 23.85 -11.27
N TYR A 399 42.42 23.57 -10.28
CA TYR A 399 42.10 24.47 -9.18
C TYR A 399 42.15 23.72 -7.85
N LEU A 400 42.61 24.40 -6.81
CA LEU A 400 42.61 23.87 -5.43
C LEU A 400 41.73 24.75 -4.57
N TYR A 401 40.76 24.19 -3.93
CA TYR A 401 39.80 24.85 -3.04
C TYR A 401 39.98 24.35 -1.60
N ASP A 402 39.74 25.21 -0.62
CA ASP A 402 39.57 24.77 0.79
C ASP A 402 38.15 24.20 1.02
N VAL A 403 37.91 23.66 2.22
CA VAL A 403 36.62 23.07 2.60
C VAL A 403 35.46 24.08 2.64
N SER A 404 35.73 25.38 2.65
CA SER A 404 34.71 26.43 2.55
C SER A 404 34.34 26.78 1.11
N GLY A 405 35.01 26.18 0.11
CA GLY A 405 34.82 26.45 -1.32
C GLY A 405 35.63 27.65 -1.84
N ARG A 406 36.54 28.21 -1.03
CA ARG A 406 37.41 29.33 -1.46
C ARG A 406 38.54 28.78 -2.31
N LEU A 407 38.78 29.41 -3.48
CA LEU A 407 39.89 29.09 -4.36
C LEU A 407 41.24 29.47 -3.69
N CYS A 408 42.11 28.51 -3.53
CA CYS A 408 43.41 28.64 -2.87
C CYS A 408 44.56 28.65 -3.84
N SER A 409 44.46 27.94 -4.95
CA SER A 409 45.54 27.89 -5.97
C SER A 409 44.99 27.52 -7.34
N THR A 410 45.66 28.01 -8.39
CA THR A 410 45.43 27.65 -9.80
C THR A 410 46.67 26.96 -10.35
N GLY A 411 46.44 25.91 -11.14
CA GLY A 411 47.53 25.11 -11.72
C GLY A 411 48.08 25.72 -13.00
N VAL A 412 49.39 25.68 -13.17
CA VAL A 412 50.05 25.95 -14.44
C VAL A 412 50.05 24.67 -15.27
N MET A 413 49.45 24.72 -16.47
CA MET A 413 49.28 23.59 -17.37
C MET A 413 50.58 23.23 -18.09
N ASN A 414 50.83 21.90 -18.19
CA ASN A 414 51.92 21.36 -18.99
C ASN A 414 51.48 20.04 -19.65
N GLY A 415 50.71 20.13 -20.72
CA GLY A 415 50.17 18.96 -21.44
C GLY A 415 49.29 18.10 -20.58
N THR A 416 49.75 16.89 -20.19
CA THR A 416 49.06 15.95 -19.32
C THR A 416 49.28 16.20 -17.83
N GLY A 417 49.93 17.29 -17.45
CA GLY A 417 50.24 17.63 -16.08
C GLY A 417 49.89 19.09 -15.71
N SER A 418 49.82 19.32 -14.41
CA SER A 418 49.66 20.65 -13.83
C SER A 418 50.43 20.73 -12.52
N VAL A 419 50.92 21.91 -12.18
CA VAL A 419 51.56 22.20 -10.89
C VAL A 419 50.82 23.37 -10.24
N LEU A 420 50.31 23.12 -9.02
CA LEU A 420 49.67 24.12 -8.19
C LEU A 420 50.58 24.48 -7.01
N SER A 421 50.67 25.78 -6.67
CA SER A 421 51.38 26.24 -5.49
C SER A 421 50.54 25.92 -4.23
N THR A 422 51.19 25.34 -3.26
CA THR A 422 50.63 25.15 -1.91
C THR A 422 51.39 25.97 -0.86
N ALA A 423 52.30 26.84 -1.32
CA ALA A 423 53.06 27.70 -0.42
C ALA A 423 52.12 28.65 0.34
N GLY A 424 52.25 28.68 1.65
CA GLY A 424 51.39 29.51 2.54
C GLY A 424 49.99 28.93 2.85
N LEU A 425 49.67 27.71 2.35
CA LEU A 425 48.46 27.02 2.77
C LEU A 425 48.74 26.28 4.07
N SER A 426 47.74 26.28 4.98
CA SER A 426 47.80 25.53 6.23
C SER A 426 47.55 24.04 5.98
N GLY A 427 48.10 23.19 6.84
CA GLY A 427 47.76 21.77 6.82
C GLY A 427 46.25 21.58 6.97
N GLY A 428 45.66 20.72 6.14
CA GLY A 428 44.22 20.49 6.14
C GLY A 428 43.69 19.77 4.92
N ILE A 429 42.37 19.71 4.81
CA ILE A 429 41.66 19.07 3.69
C ILE A 429 41.37 20.12 2.61
N TYR A 430 41.69 19.80 1.38
CA TYR A 430 41.43 20.59 0.19
C TYR A 430 40.76 19.74 -0.89
N VAL A 431 40.09 20.40 -1.83
CA VAL A 431 39.46 19.76 -3.01
C VAL A 431 40.21 20.23 -4.25
N LEU A 432 40.88 19.29 -4.92
CA LEU A 432 41.48 19.52 -6.22
C LEU A 432 40.42 19.28 -7.30
N LYS A 433 40.17 20.28 -8.18
CA LYS A 433 39.38 20.17 -9.38
C LYS A 433 40.24 20.29 -10.62
N VAL A 434 40.09 19.34 -11.54
CA VAL A 434 40.81 19.34 -12.82
C VAL A 434 39.84 19.22 -13.98
N ARG A 435 40.06 19.98 -15.04
CA ARG A 435 39.29 19.89 -16.27
C ARG A 435 40.02 19.01 -17.28
N LEU A 436 39.32 17.97 -17.69
CA LEU A 436 39.72 17.04 -18.73
C LEU A 436 38.90 17.29 -19.98
N GLU A 437 39.28 16.74 -21.12
CA GLU A 437 38.51 16.80 -22.35
C GLU A 437 37.07 16.28 -22.21
N GLN A 438 36.88 15.29 -21.34
CA GLN A 438 35.59 14.61 -21.08
C GLN A 438 34.76 15.25 -19.95
N GLY A 439 35.26 16.34 -19.28
CA GLY A 439 34.59 17.00 -18.16
C GLY A 439 35.49 17.27 -16.96
N TRP A 440 34.89 17.50 -15.81
CA TRP A 440 35.60 17.83 -14.56
C TRP A 440 35.84 16.59 -13.70
N ALA A 441 37.03 16.53 -13.10
CA ALA A 441 37.40 15.55 -12.11
C ALA A 441 37.74 16.20 -10.77
N GLU A 442 37.38 15.58 -9.65
CA GLU A 442 37.67 16.10 -8.33
C GLU A 442 38.41 15.05 -7.50
N LYS A 443 39.31 15.48 -6.65
CA LYS A 443 40.02 14.61 -5.70
C LYS A 443 40.24 15.34 -4.38
N LYS A 444 39.96 14.67 -3.28
CA LYS A 444 40.29 15.14 -1.93
C LYS A 444 41.81 15.04 -1.71
N ILE A 445 42.41 16.15 -1.28
CA ILE A 445 43.83 16.28 -1.00
C ILE A 445 43.99 16.60 0.48
N VAL A 446 44.97 16.02 1.12
CA VAL A 446 45.43 16.40 2.47
C VAL A 446 46.81 16.99 2.32
N LEU A 447 46.97 18.29 2.70
CA LEU A 447 48.25 19.00 2.75
C LEU A 447 48.82 19.02 4.16
#